data_7fb423f5c25a2c97a2e5517050484917
#
_entry.id   7fb423f5c25a2c97a2e5517050484917
#
_cell.length_a   1.000
_cell.length_b   1.000
_cell.length_c   1.000
_cell.angle_alpha   90.00
_cell.angle_beta   90.00
_cell.angle_gamma   90.00
#
_symmetry.space_group_name_H-M   'P 1'
#
loop_
_entity.id
_entity.type
_entity.pdbx_description
1 polymer ?
#
loop_
_entity_poly.entity_id
_entity_poly.type
_entity_poly.pdbx_seq_one_letter_code
_entity_poly.pdbx_strand_id
1 'polypeptide(L)'
;MIITENNNGNHTAEEIAAHAAARDKCLRALKAAGGVLPEGDILTAFSFNLPDRAAPGGVLSEVNGICVLGSKELSVYIDGERVKNITLSAADSFRVTPGVGSVSAECTLGGSDTLICRADSSHTEELGAAMKQTDLYARTGEFRAELAADTAKTCEKCGRPLPPGSTSCPYCADKLKMIRRLFTVAAPYKRH
;
A
#
# COMPACT_ATOMS: atom_id res chain seq x y z
N MET A 1 3.75 11.14 24.42
CA MET A 1 3.23 11.10 23.04
C MET A 1 2.71 12.49 22.72
N ILE A 2 3.49 13.29 22.00
CA ILE A 2 3.14 14.68 21.67
C ILE A 2 2.53 14.65 20.29
N ILE A 3 1.24 14.91 20.21
CA ILE A 3 0.53 15.12 18.95
C ILE A 3 0.77 16.58 18.57
N THR A 4 1.65 16.82 17.62
CA THR A 4 1.82 18.14 17.01
C THR A 4 0.80 18.29 15.90
N GLU A 5 -0.22 19.10 16.14
CA GLU A 5 -1.14 19.60 15.13
C GLU A 5 -0.35 20.51 14.17
N ASN A 6 -0.14 20.07 12.93
CA ASN A 6 0.31 20.92 11.84
C ASN A 6 -0.78 20.99 10.75
N ASN A 7 -1.37 22.17 10.67
CA ASN A 7 -2.35 22.62 9.69
C ASN A 7 -1.83 22.47 8.25
N ASN A 8 -2.35 21.47 7.52
CA ASN A 8 -2.67 21.53 6.07
C ASN A 8 -3.14 20.15 5.58
N GLY A 9 -4.29 19.75 6.02
CA GLY A 9 -5.03 18.55 5.59
C GLY A 9 -5.97 18.16 6.72
N ASN A 10 -7.24 18.55 6.63
CA ASN A 10 -8.29 18.13 7.55
C ASN A 10 -8.54 16.62 7.40
N HIS A 11 -7.64 15.79 7.93
CA HIS A 11 -7.96 14.39 8.14
C HIS A 11 -8.91 14.32 9.33
N THR A 12 -10.08 13.74 9.09
CA THR A 12 -11.10 13.65 10.10
C THR A 12 -10.71 12.64 11.17
N ALA A 13 -11.16 12.84 12.40
CA ALA A 13 -11.00 11.86 13.48
C ALA A 13 -11.50 10.45 13.04
N GLU A 14 -12.45 10.42 12.10
CA GLU A 14 -13.01 9.21 11.52
C GLU A 14 -11.99 8.42 10.66
N GLU A 15 -11.17 9.10 9.87
CA GLU A 15 -10.11 8.46 9.04
C GLU A 15 -9.01 7.85 9.92
N ILE A 16 -8.61 8.55 10.98
CA ILE A 16 -7.63 8.03 11.96
C ILE A 16 -8.20 6.81 12.68
N ALA A 17 -9.49 6.84 13.06
CA ALA A 17 -10.16 5.72 13.68
C ALA A 17 -10.30 4.51 12.73
N ALA A 18 -10.60 4.75 11.45
CA ALA A 18 -10.66 3.72 10.43
C ALA A 18 -9.30 3.01 10.24
N HIS A 19 -8.21 3.79 10.20
CA HIS A 19 -6.85 3.24 10.13
C HIS A 19 -6.52 2.38 11.36
N ALA A 20 -6.85 2.86 12.56
CA ALA A 20 -6.65 2.09 13.78
C ALA A 20 -7.46 0.77 13.78
N ALA A 21 -8.71 0.82 13.30
CA ALA A 21 -9.54 -0.38 13.17
C ALA A 21 -8.98 -1.39 12.15
N ALA A 22 -8.44 -0.92 11.03
CA ALA A 22 -7.79 -1.76 10.03
C ALA A 22 -6.54 -2.44 10.60
N ARG A 23 -5.67 -1.67 11.29
CA ARG A 23 -4.52 -2.21 12.01
C ARG A 23 -4.93 -3.30 13.01
N ASP A 24 -5.90 -3.02 13.85
CA ASP A 24 -6.37 -3.95 14.88
C ASP A 24 -7.00 -5.22 14.28
N LYS A 25 -7.64 -5.11 13.11
CA LYS A 25 -8.13 -6.26 12.34
C LYS A 25 -6.96 -7.16 11.90
N CYS A 26 -5.90 -6.59 11.32
CA CYS A 26 -4.71 -7.34 10.92
C CYS A 26 -4.04 -8.03 12.12
N LEU A 27 -3.90 -7.33 13.25
CA LEU A 27 -3.29 -7.90 14.45
C LEU A 27 -4.13 -9.02 15.06
N ARG A 28 -5.47 -8.93 15.03
CA ARG A 28 -6.34 -10.04 15.46
C ARG A 28 -6.21 -11.23 14.54
N ALA A 29 -6.16 -11.03 13.22
CA ALA A 29 -5.97 -12.10 12.25
C ALA A 29 -4.62 -12.81 12.45
N LEU A 30 -3.54 -12.05 12.67
CA LEU A 30 -2.21 -12.59 12.97
C LEU A 30 -2.21 -13.46 14.24
N LYS A 31 -2.80 -12.97 15.33
CA LYS A 31 -2.94 -13.74 16.57
C LYS A 31 -3.77 -14.99 16.40
N ALA A 32 -4.87 -14.92 15.65
CA ALA A 32 -5.72 -16.08 15.36
C ALA A 32 -4.97 -17.15 14.55
N ALA A 33 -4.03 -16.76 13.70
CA ALA A 33 -3.14 -17.65 12.97
C ALA A 33 -1.94 -18.16 13.81
N GLY A 34 -1.87 -17.82 15.11
CA GLY A 34 -0.78 -18.24 16.00
C GLY A 34 0.49 -17.40 15.87
N GLY A 35 0.45 -16.28 15.17
CA GLY A 35 1.61 -15.42 14.98
C GLY A 35 2.02 -14.67 16.26
N VAL A 36 3.32 -14.57 16.45
CA VAL A 36 3.93 -13.85 17.59
C VAL A 36 4.23 -12.42 17.12
N LEU A 37 3.65 -11.44 17.83
CA LEU A 37 3.88 -10.03 17.51
C LEU A 37 5.33 -9.63 17.79
N PRO A 38 5.86 -8.63 17.04
CA PRO A 38 7.17 -8.07 17.33
C PRO A 38 7.19 -7.39 18.70
N GLU A 39 8.37 -7.29 19.29
CA GLU A 39 8.57 -6.60 20.57
C GLU A 39 8.47 -5.07 20.37
N GLY A 40 7.87 -4.40 21.37
CA GLY A 40 7.74 -2.94 21.40
C GLY A 40 6.41 -2.41 20.87
N ASP A 41 6.38 -1.10 20.58
CA ASP A 41 5.20 -0.41 20.11
C ASP A 41 4.91 -0.77 18.66
N ILE A 42 3.67 -1.19 18.40
CA ILE A 42 3.17 -1.45 17.05
C ILE A 42 2.53 -0.17 16.51
N LEU A 43 3.10 0.35 15.43
CA LEU A 43 2.67 1.59 14.80
C LEU A 43 1.53 1.35 13.81
N THR A 44 1.71 0.37 12.92
CA THR A 44 0.66 -0.02 11.96
C THR A 44 0.80 -1.48 11.55
N ALA A 45 -0.26 -2.02 10.93
CA ALA A 45 -0.24 -3.33 10.28
C ALA A 45 -1.14 -3.28 9.04
N PHE A 46 -0.74 -3.98 8.00
CA PHE A 46 -1.46 -4.07 6.73
C PHE A 46 -1.36 -5.48 6.15
N SER A 47 -2.32 -5.82 5.29
CA SER A 47 -2.39 -7.15 4.67
C SER A 47 -1.83 -7.15 3.26
N PHE A 48 -1.40 -8.34 2.80
CA PHE A 48 -1.04 -8.63 1.42
C PHE A 48 -1.47 -10.06 1.07
N ASN A 49 -1.62 -10.36 -0.23
CA ASN A 49 -2.25 -11.61 -0.65
C ASN A 49 -1.50 -12.40 -1.73
N LEU A 50 -0.32 -11.95 -2.16
CA LEU A 50 0.46 -12.67 -3.16
C LEU A 50 1.79 -13.17 -2.59
N PRO A 51 2.23 -14.38 -2.98
CA PRO A 51 3.52 -14.91 -2.57
C PRO A 51 4.68 -14.18 -3.29
N ASP A 52 5.87 -14.25 -2.72
CA ASP A 52 7.08 -13.67 -3.30
C ASP A 52 7.42 -14.28 -4.67
N ARG A 53 7.12 -15.57 -4.84
CA ARG A 53 7.37 -16.31 -6.08
C ARG A 53 6.14 -17.15 -6.44
N ALA A 54 5.90 -17.30 -7.73
CA ALA A 54 4.94 -18.28 -8.20
C ALA A 54 5.35 -19.69 -7.78
N ALA A 55 4.37 -20.52 -7.44
CA ALA A 55 4.61 -21.94 -7.22
C ALA A 55 5.14 -22.60 -8.52
N PRO A 56 5.82 -23.75 -8.42
CA PRO A 56 6.17 -24.54 -9.59
C PRO A 56 4.93 -24.80 -10.45
N GLY A 57 4.95 -24.39 -11.72
CA GLY A 57 3.78 -24.43 -12.61
C GLY A 57 3.15 -23.06 -12.91
N GLY A 58 3.68 -21.97 -12.34
CA GLY A 58 3.27 -20.59 -12.66
C GLY A 58 1.95 -20.13 -12.04
N VAL A 59 1.32 -20.94 -11.17
CA VAL A 59 0.10 -20.55 -10.48
C VAL A 59 0.45 -19.73 -9.24
N LEU A 60 -0.06 -18.48 -9.19
CA LEU A 60 -0.02 -17.66 -7.98
C LEU A 60 -1.19 -18.10 -7.09
N SER A 61 -0.90 -18.80 -6.00
CA SER A 61 -1.89 -19.05 -4.95
C SER A 61 -1.93 -17.87 -4.00
N GLU A 62 -3.10 -17.43 -3.60
CA GLU A 62 -3.23 -16.40 -2.56
C GLU A 62 -2.64 -16.89 -1.24
N VAL A 63 -2.04 -15.97 -0.51
CA VAL A 63 -1.50 -16.17 0.83
C VAL A 63 -2.16 -15.20 1.82
N ASN A 64 -2.25 -15.60 3.08
CA ASN A 64 -2.68 -14.70 4.15
C ASN A 64 -1.46 -13.99 4.74
N GLY A 65 -1.04 -12.93 4.06
CA GLY A 65 0.13 -12.15 4.44
C GLY A 65 -0.23 -10.95 5.30
N ILE A 66 0.57 -10.70 6.35
CA ILE A 66 0.44 -9.52 7.21
C ILE A 66 1.82 -8.94 7.44
N CYS A 67 1.96 -7.63 7.21
CA CYS A 67 3.12 -6.85 7.61
C CYS A 67 2.79 -6.08 8.89
N VAL A 68 3.71 -6.06 9.84
CA VAL A 68 3.59 -5.31 11.10
C VAL A 68 4.78 -4.37 11.22
N LEU A 69 4.50 -3.07 11.25
CA LEU A 69 5.49 -2.03 11.51
C LEU A 69 5.57 -1.80 13.01
N GLY A 70 6.68 -2.18 13.61
CA GLY A 70 7.04 -1.83 14.97
C GLY A 70 7.94 -0.59 15.04
N SER A 71 8.30 -0.20 16.25
CA SER A 71 9.19 0.96 16.49
C SER A 71 10.62 0.78 15.98
N LYS A 72 11.09 -0.45 15.78
CA LYS A 72 12.47 -0.76 15.35
C LYS A 72 12.55 -1.58 14.09
N GLU A 73 11.49 -2.30 13.73
CA GLU A 73 11.49 -3.30 12.67
C GLU A 73 10.18 -3.38 11.94
N LEU A 74 10.24 -3.82 10.68
CA LEU A 74 9.11 -4.25 9.89
C LEU A 74 9.13 -5.77 9.79
N SER A 75 8.14 -6.44 10.36
CA SER A 75 8.01 -7.90 10.36
C SER A 75 6.98 -8.34 9.34
N VAL A 76 7.29 -9.38 8.56
CA VAL A 76 6.42 -9.95 7.52
C VAL A 76 6.02 -11.36 7.93
N TYR A 77 4.73 -11.62 7.92
CA TYR A 77 4.12 -12.90 8.29
C TYR A 77 3.34 -13.48 7.12
N ILE A 78 3.41 -14.78 6.95
CA ILE A 78 2.56 -15.57 6.04
C ILE A 78 1.94 -16.70 6.85
N ASP A 79 0.62 -16.80 6.84
CA ASP A 79 -0.16 -17.83 7.59
C ASP A 79 0.21 -17.91 9.08
N GLY A 80 0.56 -16.76 9.69
CA GLY A 80 0.96 -16.65 11.09
C GLY A 80 2.45 -16.88 11.35
N GLU A 81 3.22 -17.40 10.41
CA GLU A 81 4.66 -17.59 10.56
C GLU A 81 5.43 -16.32 10.12
N ARG A 82 6.39 -15.88 10.94
CA ARG A 82 7.25 -14.75 10.61
C ARG A 82 8.33 -15.18 9.60
N VAL A 83 8.18 -14.74 8.35
CA VAL A 83 9.06 -15.11 7.23
C VAL A 83 10.18 -14.13 6.98
N LYS A 84 10.01 -12.84 7.35
CA LYS A 84 11.02 -11.79 7.20
C LYS A 84 10.98 -10.82 8.36
N ASN A 85 12.14 -10.23 8.64
CA ASN A 85 12.28 -9.14 9.59
C ASN A 85 13.29 -8.12 9.04
N ILE A 86 12.90 -6.85 8.95
CA ILE A 86 13.68 -5.77 8.37
C ILE A 86 13.88 -4.71 9.44
N THR A 87 15.12 -4.50 9.85
CA THR A 87 15.48 -3.46 10.80
C THR A 87 15.39 -2.09 10.11
N LEU A 88 14.59 -1.18 10.64
CA LEU A 88 14.33 0.12 10.01
C LEU A 88 15.59 0.96 9.85
N SER A 89 16.49 0.95 10.82
CA SER A 89 17.76 1.69 10.79
C SER A 89 18.76 1.18 9.75
N ALA A 90 18.55 -0.02 9.21
CA ALA A 90 19.39 -0.61 8.17
C ALA A 90 18.84 -0.37 6.76
N ALA A 91 17.60 0.12 6.64
CA ALA A 91 16.96 0.38 5.36
C ALA A 91 17.19 1.83 4.93
N ASP A 92 17.63 2.02 3.69
CA ASP A 92 17.87 3.33 3.10
C ASP A 92 16.55 3.99 2.65
N SER A 93 15.61 3.19 2.16
CA SER A 93 14.31 3.67 1.68
C SER A 93 13.28 2.55 1.62
N PHE A 94 12.00 2.95 1.66
CA PHE A 94 10.85 2.08 1.43
C PHE A 94 10.02 2.62 0.27
N ARG A 95 9.61 1.75 -0.64
CA ARG A 95 8.84 2.15 -1.82
C ARG A 95 7.86 1.07 -2.29
N VAL A 96 6.98 1.49 -3.18
CA VAL A 96 6.05 0.59 -3.88
C VAL A 96 6.36 0.61 -5.37
N THR A 97 6.47 -0.58 -5.95
CA THR A 97 6.73 -0.77 -7.39
C THR A 97 5.48 -1.42 -8.02
N PRO A 98 4.79 -0.72 -8.93
CA PRO A 98 3.65 -1.29 -9.63
C PRO A 98 4.11 -2.36 -10.65
N GLY A 99 3.36 -3.47 -10.72
CA GLY A 99 3.51 -4.52 -11.71
C GLY A 99 2.23 -4.73 -12.52
N VAL A 100 2.23 -5.71 -13.42
CA VAL A 100 1.03 -6.08 -14.18
C VAL A 100 0.10 -6.88 -13.27
N GLY A 101 -1.06 -6.28 -12.90
CA GLY A 101 -2.04 -6.90 -12.01
C GLY A 101 -1.57 -7.08 -10.56
N SER A 102 -0.42 -6.52 -10.21
CA SER A 102 0.15 -6.65 -8.86
C SER A 102 0.90 -5.40 -8.45
N VAL A 103 1.21 -5.32 -7.16
CA VAL A 103 2.03 -4.28 -6.56
C VAL A 103 3.02 -4.93 -5.60
N SER A 104 4.25 -4.45 -5.58
CA SER A 104 5.31 -4.92 -4.69
C SER A 104 5.73 -3.83 -3.73
N ALA A 105 5.85 -4.15 -2.45
CA ALA A 105 6.53 -3.31 -1.47
C ALA A 105 7.99 -3.75 -1.39
N GLU A 106 8.91 -2.81 -1.47
CA GLU A 106 10.34 -3.03 -1.50
C GLU A 106 11.06 -2.07 -0.55
N CYS A 107 12.20 -2.49 -0.04
CA CYS A 107 13.15 -1.60 0.64
C CYS A 107 14.53 -1.73 0.03
N THR A 108 15.32 -0.69 0.15
CA THR A 108 16.75 -0.72 -0.22
C THR A 108 17.57 -0.99 1.03
N LEU A 109 18.38 -2.04 1.02
CA LEU A 109 19.29 -2.43 2.10
C LEU A 109 20.72 -2.46 1.55
N GLY A 110 21.57 -1.55 2.03
CA GLY A 110 22.96 -1.49 1.57
C GLY A 110 23.11 -1.35 0.07
N GLY A 111 22.25 -0.58 -0.57
CA GLY A 111 22.24 -0.35 -2.02
C GLY A 111 21.59 -1.46 -2.87
N SER A 112 21.04 -2.51 -2.25
CA SER A 112 20.33 -3.58 -2.94
C SER A 112 18.83 -3.57 -2.62
N ASP A 113 18.01 -3.75 -3.64
CA ASP A 113 16.56 -3.81 -3.48
C ASP A 113 16.11 -5.17 -2.93
N THR A 114 15.33 -5.11 -1.87
CA THR A 114 14.80 -6.29 -1.20
C THR A 114 13.27 -6.23 -1.20
N LEU A 115 12.64 -7.28 -1.73
CA LEU A 115 11.19 -7.42 -1.71
C LEU A 115 10.70 -7.65 -0.28
N ILE A 116 9.77 -6.83 0.18
CA ILE A 116 9.07 -6.97 1.46
C ILE A 116 7.90 -7.93 1.30
N CYS A 117 6.95 -7.55 0.46
CA CYS A 117 5.73 -8.32 0.18
C CYS A 117 5.17 -7.96 -1.19
N ARG A 118 4.20 -8.75 -1.65
CA ARG A 118 3.48 -8.52 -2.90
C ARG A 118 1.98 -8.64 -2.68
N ALA A 119 1.22 -7.79 -3.37
CA ALA A 119 -0.24 -7.85 -3.35
C ALA A 119 -0.80 -7.68 -4.77
N ASP A 120 -2.07 -7.98 -4.94
CA ASP A 120 -2.77 -7.62 -6.17
C ASP A 120 -2.97 -6.10 -6.28
N SER A 121 -3.36 -5.63 -7.45
CA SER A 121 -3.49 -4.19 -7.73
C SER A 121 -4.56 -3.49 -6.90
N SER A 122 -5.48 -4.21 -6.24
CA SER A 122 -6.50 -3.61 -5.38
C SER A 122 -5.90 -3.04 -4.09
N HIS A 123 -4.74 -3.54 -3.65
CA HIS A 123 -4.01 -3.10 -2.47
C HIS A 123 -3.01 -1.96 -2.73
N THR A 124 -2.96 -1.42 -3.97
CA THR A 124 -1.95 -0.42 -4.35
C THR A 124 -1.96 0.81 -3.45
N GLU A 125 -3.14 1.32 -3.10
CA GLU A 125 -3.28 2.52 -2.26
C GLU A 125 -2.87 2.24 -0.82
N GLU A 126 -3.39 1.16 -0.23
CA GLU A 126 -3.07 0.75 1.14
C GLU A 126 -1.56 0.50 1.31
N LEU A 127 -0.97 -0.26 0.38
CA LEU A 127 0.46 -0.57 0.39
C LEU A 127 1.31 0.69 0.17
N GLY A 128 0.86 1.58 -0.75
CA GLY A 128 1.52 2.85 -1.02
C GLY A 128 1.55 3.76 0.21
N ALA A 129 0.43 3.87 0.92
CA ALA A 129 0.33 4.63 2.16
C ALA A 129 1.22 4.03 3.25
N ALA A 130 1.16 2.71 3.45
CA ALA A 130 1.96 2.01 4.44
C ALA A 130 3.47 2.19 4.20
N MET A 131 3.93 2.09 2.95
CA MET A 131 5.34 2.29 2.63
C MET A 131 5.79 3.74 2.80
N LYS A 132 4.97 4.73 2.44
CA LYS A 132 5.27 6.15 2.71
C LYS A 132 5.38 6.44 4.21
N GLN A 133 4.48 5.88 5.02
CA GLN A 133 4.55 6.01 6.49
C GLN A 133 5.80 5.34 7.05
N THR A 134 6.13 4.15 6.55
CA THR A 134 7.32 3.41 6.98
C THR A 134 8.59 4.17 6.63
N ASP A 135 8.69 4.72 5.40
CA ASP A 135 9.84 5.51 4.95
C ASP A 135 10.00 6.80 5.76
N LEU A 136 8.90 7.52 6.00
CA LEU A 136 8.93 8.72 6.84
C LEU A 136 9.36 8.39 8.27
N TYR A 137 8.75 7.36 8.85
CA TYR A 137 9.09 6.94 10.22
C TYR A 137 10.55 6.50 10.35
N ALA A 138 11.06 5.71 9.40
CA ALA A 138 12.46 5.26 9.40
C ALA A 138 13.46 6.42 9.36
N ARG A 139 13.11 7.51 8.63
CA ARG A 139 13.97 8.70 8.49
C ARG A 139 13.85 9.69 9.64
N THR A 140 12.64 9.89 10.18
CA THR A 140 12.36 10.98 11.12
C THR A 140 12.06 10.53 12.54
N GLY A 141 11.72 9.26 12.74
CA GLY A 141 11.19 8.74 14.00
C GLY A 141 9.75 9.18 14.31
N GLU A 142 9.10 9.92 13.40
CA GLU A 142 7.74 10.40 13.57
C GLU A 142 6.75 9.54 12.77
N PHE A 143 5.84 8.87 13.46
CA PHE A 143 4.75 8.13 12.81
C PHE A 143 3.54 9.04 12.61
N ARG A 144 3.09 9.18 11.35
CA ARG A 144 1.93 10.00 10.97
C ARG A 144 0.82 9.13 10.41
N ALA A 145 -0.18 8.84 11.24
CA ALA A 145 -1.34 8.04 10.84
C ALA A 145 -2.14 8.67 9.69
N GLU A 146 -2.06 9.99 9.52
CA GLU A 146 -2.78 10.74 8.49
C GLU A 146 -2.33 10.37 7.06
N LEU A 147 -1.08 9.95 6.87
CA LEU A 147 -0.59 9.53 5.54
C LEU A 147 -1.28 8.27 5.00
N ALA A 148 -1.94 7.49 5.87
CA ALA A 148 -2.72 6.33 5.44
C ALA A 148 -4.08 6.71 4.84
N ALA A 149 -4.60 7.87 5.24
CA ALA A 149 -5.92 8.34 4.81
C ALA A 149 -5.89 9.08 3.45
N ASP A 150 -4.70 9.50 2.98
CA ASP A 150 -4.53 10.37 1.80
C ASP A 150 -4.69 9.65 0.46
N THR A 151 -5.22 8.44 0.45
CA THR A 151 -5.16 7.55 -0.71
C THR A 151 -6.40 7.52 -1.59
N ALA A 152 -7.57 7.84 -1.07
CA ALA A 152 -8.80 7.81 -1.85
C ALA A 152 -9.10 9.18 -2.49
N LYS A 153 -8.49 9.47 -3.64
CA LYS A 153 -8.91 10.62 -4.45
C LYS A 153 -10.34 10.43 -4.92
N THR A 154 -11.21 11.33 -4.55
CA THR A 154 -12.59 11.36 -5.03
C THR A 154 -12.72 12.28 -6.24
N CYS A 155 -13.64 11.94 -7.12
CA CYS A 155 -13.95 12.78 -8.27
C CYS A 155 -14.68 14.06 -7.82
N GLU A 156 -14.12 15.22 -8.09
CA GLU A 156 -14.72 16.53 -7.75
C GLU A 156 -16.11 16.76 -8.35
N LYS A 157 -16.43 16.06 -9.46
CA LYS A 157 -17.72 16.21 -10.16
C LYS A 157 -18.83 15.34 -9.59
N CYS A 158 -18.54 14.11 -9.15
CA CYS A 158 -19.57 13.15 -8.76
C CYS A 158 -19.32 12.51 -7.39
N GLY A 159 -18.26 12.89 -6.65
CA GLY A 159 -17.91 12.36 -5.34
C GLY A 159 -17.50 10.88 -5.31
N ARG A 160 -17.45 10.19 -6.45
CA ARG A 160 -17.04 8.77 -6.48
C ARG A 160 -15.54 8.62 -6.35
N PRO A 161 -15.06 7.55 -5.72
CA PRO A 161 -13.62 7.27 -5.65
C PRO A 161 -13.05 7.11 -7.07
N LEU A 162 -11.88 7.71 -7.29
CA LEU A 162 -11.15 7.55 -8.55
C LEU A 162 -10.40 6.21 -8.54
N PRO A 163 -10.23 5.57 -9.70
CA PRO A 163 -9.38 4.40 -9.79
C PRO A 163 -7.94 4.70 -9.38
N PRO A 164 -7.22 3.74 -8.77
CA PRO A 164 -5.83 3.90 -8.36
C PRO A 164 -4.95 4.46 -9.46
N GLY A 165 -4.18 5.51 -9.15
CA GLY A 165 -3.29 6.17 -10.11
C GLY A 165 -3.98 7.00 -11.20
N SER A 166 -5.31 7.11 -11.19
CA SER A 166 -6.07 7.89 -12.17
C SER A 166 -6.42 9.29 -11.66
N THR A 167 -6.23 10.29 -12.51
CA THR A 167 -6.70 11.67 -12.27
C THR A 167 -8.07 11.95 -12.91
N SER A 168 -8.63 10.97 -13.63
CA SER A 168 -9.89 11.12 -14.36
C SER A 168 -10.93 10.08 -13.94
N CYS A 169 -12.13 10.54 -13.63
CA CYS A 169 -13.25 9.69 -13.28
C CYS A 169 -13.82 8.97 -14.51
N PRO A 170 -13.88 7.63 -14.53
CA PRO A 170 -14.42 6.89 -15.68
C PRO A 170 -15.92 7.15 -15.91
N TYR A 171 -16.64 7.59 -14.88
CA TYR A 171 -18.07 7.92 -14.95
C TYR A 171 -18.33 9.35 -15.43
N CYS A 172 -17.41 10.29 -15.13
CA CYS A 172 -17.50 11.69 -15.52
C CYS A 172 -16.64 12.02 -16.75
N ALA A 173 -15.78 11.10 -17.19
CA ALA A 173 -14.98 11.28 -18.40
C ALA A 173 -15.90 11.45 -19.60
N ASP A 174 -15.65 12.49 -20.38
CA ASP A 174 -16.39 12.75 -21.61
C ASP A 174 -16.06 11.64 -22.64
N LYS A 175 -16.98 10.65 -22.72
CA LYS A 175 -16.85 9.49 -23.60
C LYS A 175 -16.68 9.91 -25.07
N LEU A 176 -17.30 11.00 -25.47
CA LEU A 176 -17.18 11.55 -26.84
C LEU A 176 -15.76 12.07 -27.11
N LYS A 177 -15.11 12.72 -26.11
CA LYS A 177 -13.74 13.20 -26.26
C LYS A 177 -12.74 12.04 -26.36
N MET A 178 -13.00 10.95 -25.64
CA MET A 178 -12.17 9.74 -25.69
C MET A 178 -12.31 9.01 -27.03
N ILE A 179 -13.54 8.86 -27.51
CA ILE A 179 -13.85 8.28 -28.82
C ILE A 179 -13.23 9.12 -29.95
N ARG A 180 -13.33 10.46 -29.89
CA ARG A 180 -12.73 11.36 -30.87
C ARG A 180 -11.20 11.23 -30.94
N ARG A 181 -10.52 11.05 -29.78
CA ARG A 181 -9.08 10.75 -29.73
C ARG A 181 -8.75 9.41 -30.39
N LEU A 182 -9.52 8.37 -30.11
CA LEU A 182 -9.35 7.06 -30.78
C LEU A 182 -9.47 7.16 -32.29
N PHE A 183 -10.47 7.90 -32.81
CA PHE A 183 -10.61 8.12 -34.25
C PHE A 183 -9.45 8.93 -34.85
N THR A 184 -8.89 9.90 -34.11
CA THR A 184 -7.73 10.67 -34.58
C THR A 184 -6.49 9.80 -34.69
N VAL A 185 -6.28 8.87 -33.77
CA VAL A 185 -5.16 7.92 -33.80
C VAL A 185 -5.35 6.82 -34.84
N ALA A 186 -6.58 6.37 -35.05
CA ALA A 186 -6.92 5.32 -36.04
C ALA A 186 -7.00 5.82 -37.48
N ALA A 187 -7.21 7.13 -37.69
CA ALA A 187 -7.39 7.71 -39.04
C ALA A 187 -6.20 7.44 -39.99
N PRO A 188 -4.93 7.49 -39.60
CA PRO A 188 -3.80 7.15 -40.46
C PRO A 188 -3.78 5.71 -40.97
N TYR A 189 -4.38 4.77 -40.20
CA TYR A 189 -4.36 3.34 -40.52
C TYR A 189 -5.47 2.87 -41.46
N LYS A 190 -6.39 3.78 -41.84
CA LYS A 190 -7.50 3.48 -42.79
C LYS A 190 -7.06 3.50 -44.26
N ARG A 191 -5.80 3.74 -44.57
CA ARG A 191 -5.29 3.90 -45.94
C ARG A 191 -4.43 2.73 -46.44
N HIS A 192 -4.57 1.57 -45.85
CA HIS A 192 -3.95 0.34 -46.35
C HIS A 192 -5.02 -0.73 -46.58
#